data_d3146ffc2e9f6b7160fa0261ebd6d5ca
#
_entry.id   d3146ffc2e9f6b7160fa0261ebd6d5ca
#
_cell.length_a   1.000
_cell.length_b   1.000
_cell.length_c   1.000
_cell.angle_alpha   90.00
_cell.angle_beta   90.00
_cell.angle_gamma   90.00
#
_symmetry.space_group_name_H-M   'P 1'
#
loop_
_entity.id
_entity.type
_entity.pdbx_description
1 polymer ?
#
loop_
_entity_poly.entity_id
_entity_poly.type
_entity_poly.pdbx_seq_one_letter_code
_entity_poly.pdbx_strand_id
1 'polypeptide(L)'
;MIYFPQRKSLIFLLLFSFQSLVSIAQTKPELRAVWVATVDNIDWPSQGNYSPDSQRIEFIKLLEMHRNNGMNALVVQVRPASDAFFPSQYEPWSQWLTGTQGRPPAPYYDPLAFMISETHKRGMQFHAWMNPYRAEFKLGVSSIAATHITRLHPDWFLTYGDKKYFDPGNKDVQQYVVNIVRDVVRRYDVDAIHFDDYFYPYRIAGQEFPDDLKYKQYGNGMNKDDWRRSNTDSVIKMISIAIKQENKKCQFGISPFGVWRNADKDPVNGSKTRGGQTNYDDLYADILLWLQKGWIDYVAPQLYWEFGHKAAPYEVLLDWWSKHSYGKNCYIGLGIYRAGSNEAWRDKTQLPRMIEALRNTPNIQGMIFFSSKSFDNNPNGWNDSLRLNYFKDPAPAPIATDTH
;
A
#
# COMPACT_ATOMS: atom_id res chain seq x y z
N MET A 1 -79.93 57.53 -10.35
CA MET A 1 -79.19 56.84 -9.26
C MET A 1 -78.41 55.77 -9.93
N ILE A 2 -77.11 56.03 -10.24
CA ILE A 2 -76.25 55.12 -10.98
C ILE A 2 -75.18 54.63 -10.02
N TYR A 3 -75.13 53.28 -9.78
CA TYR A 3 -74.24 52.64 -8.90
C TYR A 3 -72.98 52.25 -9.70
N PHE A 4 -71.78 52.72 -9.28
CA PHE A 4 -70.49 52.28 -9.78
C PHE A 4 -69.84 51.21 -8.79
N PRO A 5 -69.41 50.04 -9.25
CA PRO A 5 -68.72 49.14 -8.39
C PRO A 5 -67.22 49.48 -8.29
N GLN A 6 -66.67 49.52 -7.07
CA GLN A 6 -65.28 49.67 -6.78
C GLN A 6 -64.54 48.41 -7.19
N ARG A 7 -63.52 48.55 -8.05
CA ARG A 7 -62.49 47.48 -8.32
C ARG A 7 -61.41 47.48 -7.22
N LYS A 8 -61.35 46.42 -6.44
CA LYS A 8 -60.20 46.13 -5.54
C LYS A 8 -59.07 45.56 -6.37
N SER A 9 -57.99 46.32 -6.52
CA SER A 9 -56.72 45.82 -7.11
C SER A 9 -55.99 45.00 -6.09
N LEU A 10 -55.86 43.71 -6.35
CA LEU A 10 -55.00 42.75 -5.58
C LEU A 10 -53.55 42.83 -6.11
N ILE A 11 -52.68 43.49 -5.35
CA ILE A 11 -51.25 43.50 -5.64
C ILE A 11 -50.63 42.17 -5.12
N PHE A 12 -50.28 41.27 -6.06
CA PHE A 12 -49.50 40.07 -5.76
C PHE A 12 -48.04 40.47 -5.65
N LEU A 13 -47.47 40.49 -4.43
CA LEU A 13 -46.04 40.57 -4.18
C LEU A 13 -45.42 39.21 -4.43
N LEU A 14 -44.76 39.02 -5.57
CA LEU A 14 -43.92 37.88 -5.85
C LEU A 14 -42.58 38.06 -5.10
N LEU A 15 -42.44 37.39 -3.96
CA LEU A 15 -41.18 37.22 -3.26
C LEU A 15 -40.33 36.19 -4.03
N PHE A 16 -39.42 36.66 -4.86
CA PHE A 16 -38.34 35.85 -5.43
C PHE A 16 -37.35 35.57 -4.35
N SER A 17 -37.41 34.41 -3.71
CA SER A 17 -36.31 33.88 -2.86
C SER A 17 -35.14 33.45 -3.76
N PHE A 18 -34.11 34.27 -3.82
CA PHE A 18 -32.82 33.91 -4.39
C PHE A 18 -32.19 32.86 -3.47
N GLN A 19 -32.41 31.57 -3.72
CA GLN A 19 -31.59 30.53 -3.15
C GLN A 19 -30.23 30.56 -3.87
N SER A 20 -29.23 31.15 -3.22
CA SER A 20 -27.85 31.06 -3.63
C SER A 20 -27.46 29.59 -3.57
N LEU A 21 -27.47 28.90 -4.68
CA LEU A 21 -26.81 27.61 -4.84
C LEU A 21 -25.30 27.87 -4.66
N VAL A 22 -24.81 27.69 -3.44
CA VAL A 22 -23.39 27.55 -3.20
C VAL A 22 -22.99 26.23 -3.85
N SER A 23 -22.52 26.31 -5.08
CA SER A 23 -21.85 25.19 -5.74
C SER A 23 -20.57 24.92 -4.94
N ILE A 24 -20.64 23.97 -4.00
CA ILE A 24 -19.44 23.42 -3.39
C ILE A 24 -18.74 22.70 -4.54
N ALA A 25 -17.69 23.29 -5.07
CA ALA A 25 -16.84 22.63 -6.04
C ALA A 25 -16.37 21.31 -5.40
N GLN A 26 -16.90 20.20 -5.90
CA GLN A 26 -16.56 18.88 -5.39
C GLN A 26 -15.07 18.66 -5.67
N THR A 27 -14.28 18.64 -4.60
CA THR A 27 -12.84 18.39 -4.73
C THR A 27 -12.61 17.04 -5.41
N LYS A 28 -11.72 17.04 -6.42
CA LYS A 28 -11.37 15.81 -7.15
C LYS A 28 -10.90 14.74 -6.14
N PRO A 29 -11.42 13.51 -6.22
CA PRO A 29 -10.93 12.43 -5.36
C PRO A 29 -9.42 12.25 -5.49
N GLU A 30 -8.71 12.19 -4.36
CA GLU A 30 -7.26 12.03 -4.30
C GLU A 30 -6.91 11.19 -3.09
N LEU A 31 -6.23 10.05 -3.28
CA LEU A 31 -5.69 9.29 -2.17
C LEU A 31 -4.49 10.03 -1.56
N ARG A 32 -4.54 10.26 -0.27
CA ARG A 32 -3.48 10.85 0.55
C ARG A 32 -3.19 9.89 1.68
N ALA A 33 -2.29 8.95 1.44
CA ALA A 33 -2.04 7.86 2.37
C ALA A 33 -0.61 7.86 2.93
N VAL A 34 -0.42 7.09 3.99
CA VAL A 34 0.90 6.86 4.58
C VAL A 34 1.06 5.39 4.94
N TRP A 35 2.24 4.82 4.67
CA TRP A 35 2.61 3.51 5.16
C TRP A 35 3.00 3.55 6.63
N VAL A 36 2.53 2.55 7.38
CA VAL A 36 2.89 2.29 8.77
C VAL A 36 3.52 0.89 8.83
N ALA A 37 4.84 0.83 8.85
CA ALA A 37 5.59 -0.41 8.90
C ALA A 37 5.74 -0.91 10.35
N THR A 38 5.35 -2.16 10.58
CA THR A 38 5.47 -2.81 11.89
C THR A 38 6.70 -3.70 12.01
N VAL A 39 7.22 -4.19 10.87
CA VAL A 39 8.46 -4.97 10.84
C VAL A 39 9.59 -4.19 11.51
N ASP A 40 10.34 -4.85 12.37
CA ASP A 40 11.46 -4.25 13.10
C ASP A 40 11.08 -2.99 13.89
N ASN A 41 9.79 -2.85 14.23
CA ASN A 41 9.24 -1.68 14.91
C ASN A 41 9.60 -0.33 14.24
N ILE A 42 9.62 -0.30 12.90
CA ILE A 42 10.00 0.91 12.14
C ILE A 42 9.10 2.09 12.51
N ASP A 43 7.79 1.92 12.40
CA ASP A 43 6.83 3.00 12.65
C ASP A 43 5.98 2.75 13.90
N TRP A 44 5.45 1.53 14.08
CA TRP A 44 4.55 1.19 15.17
C TRP A 44 4.55 -0.34 15.44
N PRO A 45 4.40 -0.76 16.72
CA PRO A 45 4.58 0.03 17.94
C PRO A 45 6.05 0.42 18.15
N SER A 46 6.32 1.40 18.99
CA SER A 46 7.69 1.75 19.36
C SER A 46 8.43 0.55 19.94
N GLN A 47 9.70 0.38 19.59
CA GLN A 47 10.52 -0.74 20.06
C GLN A 47 10.51 -0.82 21.58
N GLY A 48 10.25 -2.02 22.12
CA GLY A 48 10.17 -2.25 23.57
C GLY A 48 8.85 -1.83 24.22
N ASN A 49 7.93 -1.21 23.47
CA ASN A 49 6.59 -0.89 23.96
C ASN A 49 5.65 -2.10 23.78
N TYR A 50 5.55 -2.92 24.82
CA TYR A 50 4.70 -4.11 24.81
C TYR A 50 3.40 -3.93 25.61
N SER A 51 3.13 -2.73 26.14
CA SER A 51 1.89 -2.40 26.83
C SER A 51 0.74 -2.15 25.86
N PRO A 52 -0.36 -2.91 25.90
CA PRO A 52 -1.51 -2.67 25.03
C PRO A 52 -2.08 -1.26 25.09
N ASP A 53 -2.12 -0.66 26.30
CA ASP A 53 -2.64 0.71 26.45
C ASP A 53 -1.70 1.74 25.82
N SER A 54 -0.38 1.60 26.01
CA SER A 54 0.61 2.46 25.37
C SER A 54 0.58 2.33 23.84
N GLN A 55 0.46 1.10 23.33
CA GLN A 55 0.35 0.84 21.87
C GLN A 55 -0.89 1.51 21.27
N ARG A 56 -2.04 1.44 21.96
CA ARG A 56 -3.27 2.13 21.53
C ARG A 56 -3.09 3.65 21.52
N ILE A 57 -2.48 4.22 22.56
CA ILE A 57 -2.20 5.65 22.65
C ILE A 57 -1.25 6.10 21.53
N GLU A 58 -0.19 5.35 21.27
CA GLU A 58 0.73 5.63 20.16
C GLU A 58 0.01 5.61 18.82
N PHE A 59 -0.82 4.59 18.54
CA PHE A 59 -1.54 4.50 17.30
C PHE A 59 -2.53 5.66 17.10
N ILE A 60 -3.24 6.06 18.17
CA ILE A 60 -4.13 7.23 18.13
C ILE A 60 -3.34 8.52 17.83
N LYS A 61 -2.17 8.72 18.46
CA LYS A 61 -1.31 9.87 18.19
C LYS A 61 -0.85 9.92 16.73
N LEU A 62 -0.44 8.77 16.19
CA LEU A 62 -0.07 8.62 14.79
C LEU A 62 -1.25 8.96 13.86
N LEU A 63 -2.44 8.44 14.13
CA LEU A 63 -3.67 8.74 13.39
C LEU A 63 -3.98 10.24 13.40
N GLU A 64 -3.94 10.89 14.57
CA GLU A 64 -4.23 12.33 14.67
C GLU A 64 -3.19 13.16 13.92
N MET A 65 -1.91 12.80 14.00
CA MET A 65 -0.86 13.47 13.24
C MET A 65 -1.17 13.43 11.74
N HIS A 66 -1.47 12.24 11.20
CA HIS A 66 -1.73 12.09 9.78
C HIS A 66 -3.04 12.73 9.34
N ARG A 67 -4.10 12.62 10.14
CA ARG A 67 -5.35 13.34 9.90
C ARG A 67 -5.13 14.86 9.85
N ASN A 68 -4.37 15.39 10.79
CA ASN A 68 -4.04 16.83 10.85
C ASN A 68 -3.17 17.27 9.65
N ASN A 69 -2.38 16.37 9.10
CA ASN A 69 -1.62 16.59 7.86
C ASN A 69 -2.48 16.42 6.59
N GLY A 70 -3.79 16.17 6.72
CA GLY A 70 -4.73 16.06 5.60
C GLY A 70 -4.72 14.71 4.89
N MET A 71 -4.19 13.65 5.53
CA MET A 71 -4.27 12.28 5.03
C MET A 71 -5.70 11.74 5.17
N ASN A 72 -6.07 10.84 4.25
CA ASN A 72 -7.39 10.18 4.23
C ASN A 72 -7.32 8.66 4.21
N ALA A 73 -6.11 8.07 4.28
CA ALA A 73 -5.91 6.63 4.38
C ALA A 73 -4.62 6.27 5.12
N LEU A 74 -4.62 5.09 5.77
CA LEU A 74 -3.42 4.43 6.28
C LEU A 74 -3.21 3.08 5.59
N VAL A 75 -1.96 2.75 5.28
CA VAL A 75 -1.53 1.44 4.79
C VAL A 75 -0.68 0.79 5.87
N VAL A 76 -1.31 -0.02 6.72
CA VAL A 76 -0.69 -0.56 7.94
C VAL A 76 -0.23 -1.99 7.75
N GLN A 77 1.04 -2.28 8.05
CA GLN A 77 1.60 -3.62 7.95
C GLN A 77 1.08 -4.51 9.08
N VAL A 78 0.18 -5.43 8.75
CA VAL A 78 -0.49 -6.33 9.71
C VAL A 78 0.06 -7.75 9.68
N ARG A 79 0.86 -8.08 8.64
CA ARG A 79 1.53 -9.37 8.46
C ARG A 79 2.95 -9.16 7.92
N PRO A 80 3.95 -8.93 8.79
CA PRO A 80 5.29 -8.56 8.35
C PRO A 80 6.20 -9.75 7.97
N ALA A 81 6.11 -10.90 8.66
CA ALA A 81 7.02 -12.04 8.46
C ALA A 81 6.40 -13.38 8.88
N SER A 82 5.32 -13.80 8.21
CA SER A 82 4.53 -15.01 8.55
C SER A 82 4.10 -15.03 10.02
N ASP A 83 3.80 -13.87 10.53
CA ASP A 83 3.26 -13.61 11.86
C ASP A 83 2.25 -12.46 11.78
N ALA A 84 1.40 -12.31 12.78
CA ALA A 84 0.22 -11.47 12.67
C ALA A 84 0.11 -10.44 13.81
N PHE A 85 -0.43 -9.26 13.48
CA PHE A 85 -0.89 -8.25 14.43
C PHE A 85 -2.40 -8.38 14.73
N PHE A 86 -2.91 -9.61 14.62
CA PHE A 86 -4.31 -9.97 14.88
C PHE A 86 -4.39 -11.44 15.30
N PRO A 87 -5.47 -11.87 15.98
CA PRO A 87 -5.67 -13.28 16.30
C PRO A 87 -5.87 -14.08 15.01
N SER A 88 -4.83 -14.77 14.56
CA SER A 88 -4.84 -15.62 13.36
C SER A 88 -4.92 -17.09 13.74
N GLN A 89 -5.69 -17.87 12.97
CA GLN A 89 -5.68 -19.34 13.08
C GLN A 89 -4.54 -19.99 12.26
N TYR A 90 -3.83 -19.19 11.46
CA TYR A 90 -2.75 -19.66 10.56
C TYR A 90 -1.37 -19.34 11.11
N GLU A 91 -1.19 -18.18 11.72
CA GLU A 91 0.11 -17.63 12.05
C GLU A 91 0.17 -17.13 13.49
N PRO A 92 1.35 -17.24 14.15
CA PRO A 92 1.51 -16.76 15.52
C PRO A 92 1.46 -15.23 15.62
N TRP A 93 1.22 -14.71 16.82
CA TRP A 93 1.38 -13.30 17.13
C TRP A 93 2.79 -12.82 16.82
N SER A 94 2.91 -11.63 16.24
CA SER A 94 4.20 -11.06 15.86
C SER A 94 5.08 -10.73 17.07
N GLN A 95 6.38 -11.01 16.95
CA GLN A 95 7.37 -10.61 17.95
C GLN A 95 7.44 -9.10 18.15
N TRP A 96 7.19 -8.32 17.10
CA TRP A 96 7.24 -6.87 17.17
C TRP A 96 6.07 -6.25 17.94
N LEU A 97 5.02 -7.02 18.20
CA LEU A 97 3.89 -6.60 19.02
C LEU A 97 4.15 -6.81 20.52
N THR A 98 4.77 -7.94 20.90
CA THR A 98 4.85 -8.37 22.31
C THR A 98 6.26 -8.74 22.78
N GLY A 99 7.27 -8.56 21.93
CA GLY A 99 8.67 -8.92 22.18
C GLY A 99 8.99 -10.39 21.98
N THR A 100 7.98 -11.25 21.86
CA THR A 100 8.13 -12.69 21.67
C THR A 100 7.07 -13.21 20.73
N GLN A 101 7.46 -13.85 19.63
CA GLN A 101 6.52 -14.41 18.67
C GLN A 101 5.65 -15.49 19.32
N GLY A 102 4.37 -15.47 19.02
CA GLY A 102 3.38 -16.40 19.58
C GLY A 102 2.73 -15.96 20.89
N ARG A 103 3.28 -14.92 21.56
CA ARG A 103 2.67 -14.36 22.77
C ARG A 103 1.55 -13.38 22.38
N PRO A 104 0.31 -13.58 22.86
CA PRO A 104 -0.75 -12.59 22.68
C PRO A 104 -0.50 -11.33 23.52
N PRO A 105 -1.10 -10.17 23.17
CA PRO A 105 -1.09 -8.98 24.03
C PRO A 105 -1.71 -9.28 25.40
N ALA A 106 -1.16 -8.69 26.48
CA ALA A 106 -1.67 -8.82 27.82
C ALA A 106 -1.73 -7.45 28.54
N PRO A 107 -2.93 -6.92 28.92
CA PRO A 107 -4.24 -7.51 28.71
C PRO A 107 -4.57 -7.71 27.22
N TYR A 108 -5.40 -8.72 26.93
CA TYR A 108 -5.75 -9.08 25.56
C TYR A 108 -6.53 -7.97 24.85
N TYR A 109 -6.17 -7.72 23.60
CA TYR A 109 -6.95 -6.95 22.63
C TYR A 109 -6.65 -7.46 21.22
N ASP A 110 -7.50 -7.11 20.26
CA ASP A 110 -7.26 -7.33 18.84
C ASP A 110 -6.73 -6.02 18.22
N PRO A 111 -5.41 -5.94 17.93
CA PRO A 111 -4.82 -4.73 17.34
C PRO A 111 -5.42 -4.34 16.00
N LEU A 112 -5.70 -5.31 15.12
CA LEU A 112 -6.25 -5.04 13.79
C LEU A 112 -7.66 -4.46 13.88
N ALA A 113 -8.53 -5.08 14.67
CA ALA A 113 -9.89 -4.56 14.89
C ALA A 113 -9.87 -3.15 15.50
N PHE A 114 -8.96 -2.91 16.46
CA PHE A 114 -8.77 -1.59 17.07
C PHE A 114 -8.31 -0.55 16.03
N MET A 115 -7.27 -0.87 15.24
CA MET A 115 -6.70 0.04 14.26
C MET A 115 -7.72 0.42 13.17
N ILE A 116 -8.48 -0.55 12.65
CA ILE A 116 -9.55 -0.31 11.68
C ILE A 116 -10.61 0.62 12.28
N SER A 117 -11.13 0.29 13.47
CA SER A 117 -12.17 1.07 14.13
C SER A 117 -11.74 2.53 14.37
N GLU A 118 -10.53 2.75 14.87
CA GLU A 118 -10.01 4.11 15.12
C GLU A 118 -9.76 4.90 13.85
N THR A 119 -9.36 4.23 12.76
CA THR A 119 -9.14 4.83 11.45
C THR A 119 -10.48 5.25 10.83
N HIS A 120 -11.47 4.36 10.82
CA HIS A 120 -12.81 4.62 10.28
C HIS A 120 -13.57 5.71 11.07
N LYS A 121 -13.45 5.75 12.40
CA LYS A 121 -14.00 6.84 13.23
C LYS A 121 -13.54 8.23 12.81
N ARG A 122 -12.40 8.31 12.14
CA ARG A 122 -11.80 9.56 11.64
C ARG A 122 -12.08 9.83 10.15
N GLY A 123 -12.93 8.99 9.54
CA GLY A 123 -13.27 9.09 8.11
C GLY A 123 -12.11 8.75 7.18
N MET A 124 -11.14 7.95 7.64
CA MET A 124 -9.98 7.51 6.87
C MET A 124 -10.13 6.04 6.47
N GLN A 125 -9.58 5.66 5.31
CA GLN A 125 -9.50 4.26 4.87
C GLN A 125 -8.37 3.52 5.58
N PHE A 126 -8.58 2.21 5.80
CA PHE A 126 -7.58 1.29 6.35
C PHE A 126 -7.22 0.22 5.33
N HIS A 127 -5.98 0.26 4.81
CA HIS A 127 -5.45 -0.76 3.90
C HIS A 127 -4.55 -1.71 4.70
N ALA A 128 -4.92 -2.99 4.74
CA ALA A 128 -4.13 -4.02 5.44
C ALA A 128 -2.93 -4.45 4.59
N TRP A 129 -1.73 -3.99 4.96
CA TRP A 129 -0.51 -4.37 4.28
C TRP A 129 0.03 -5.69 4.81
N MET A 130 0.27 -6.62 3.89
CA MET A 130 0.84 -7.94 4.14
C MET A 130 2.05 -8.17 3.24
N ASN A 131 3.16 -8.64 3.80
CA ASN A 131 4.24 -9.19 3.00
C ASN A 131 3.89 -10.65 2.64
N PRO A 132 3.82 -11.04 1.36
CA PRO A 132 3.32 -12.37 1.00
C PRO A 132 4.29 -13.52 1.34
N TYR A 133 5.60 -13.31 1.23
CA TYR A 133 6.56 -14.41 1.22
C TYR A 133 7.66 -14.37 2.26
N ARG A 134 7.85 -13.27 3.00
CA ARG A 134 8.83 -13.23 4.08
C ARG A 134 8.37 -14.11 5.24
N ALA A 135 9.25 -15.04 5.66
CA ALA A 135 8.95 -15.94 6.75
C ALA A 135 9.81 -15.67 7.99
N GLU A 136 11.10 -15.41 7.83
CA GLU A 136 12.00 -15.05 8.92
C GLU A 136 12.81 -13.81 8.52
N PHE A 137 12.64 -12.73 9.29
CA PHE A 137 13.20 -11.43 8.95
C PHE A 137 14.73 -11.42 9.08
N LYS A 138 15.28 -12.11 10.10
CA LYS A 138 16.71 -12.25 10.32
C LYS A 138 17.02 -13.57 11.00
N LEU A 139 17.73 -14.44 10.28
CA LEU A 139 18.11 -15.77 10.75
C LEU A 139 18.94 -15.70 12.04
N GLY A 140 18.58 -16.55 13.01
CA GLY A 140 19.27 -16.62 14.30
C GLY A 140 19.03 -15.43 15.23
N VAL A 141 18.26 -14.42 14.83
CA VAL A 141 17.92 -13.24 15.64
C VAL A 141 16.42 -13.17 15.89
N SER A 142 15.60 -13.43 14.85
CA SER A 142 14.14 -13.42 14.97
C SER A 142 13.65 -14.44 15.98
N SER A 143 12.70 -14.02 16.83
CA SER A 143 11.98 -14.95 17.71
C SER A 143 11.04 -15.82 16.87
N ILE A 144 11.17 -17.14 16.91
CA ILE A 144 10.36 -18.07 16.13
C ILE A 144 9.59 -19.00 17.07
N ALA A 145 8.27 -18.83 17.11
CA ALA A 145 7.38 -19.66 17.92
C ALA A 145 7.39 -21.13 17.49
N ALA A 146 7.07 -22.03 18.41
CA ALA A 146 6.95 -23.46 18.09
C ALA A 146 5.86 -23.75 17.03
N THR A 147 4.80 -22.92 17.01
CA THR A 147 3.69 -23.00 16.06
C THR A 147 3.94 -22.25 14.76
N HIS A 148 5.12 -21.65 14.58
CA HIS A 148 5.41 -20.92 13.35
C HIS A 148 5.49 -21.86 12.15
N ILE A 149 4.96 -21.44 11.03
CA ILE A 149 4.85 -22.25 9.83
C ILE A 149 6.18 -22.80 9.33
N THR A 150 7.31 -22.12 9.56
CA THR A 150 8.66 -22.61 9.22
C THR A 150 9.06 -23.85 10.01
N ARG A 151 8.42 -24.10 11.17
CA ARG A 151 8.64 -25.30 11.98
C ARG A 151 7.69 -26.43 11.62
N LEU A 152 6.47 -26.07 11.21
CA LEU A 152 5.42 -27.03 10.84
C LEU A 152 5.62 -27.60 9.43
N HIS A 153 6.09 -26.77 8.51
CA HIS A 153 6.35 -27.11 7.11
C HIS A 153 7.70 -26.59 6.65
N PRO A 154 8.82 -27.14 7.15
CA PRO A 154 10.17 -26.64 6.83
C PRO A 154 10.51 -26.74 5.33
N ASP A 155 9.87 -27.65 4.61
CA ASP A 155 9.99 -27.90 3.17
C ASP A 155 9.33 -26.81 2.29
N TRP A 156 8.57 -25.88 2.89
CA TRP A 156 7.95 -24.76 2.18
C TRP A 156 8.89 -23.56 2.04
N PHE A 157 10.07 -23.59 2.61
CA PHE A 157 10.93 -22.43 2.78
C PHE A 157 12.29 -22.59 2.16
N LEU A 158 12.80 -21.46 1.67
CA LEU A 158 14.13 -21.31 1.11
C LEU A 158 14.89 -20.23 1.89
N THR A 159 16.16 -20.51 2.16
CA THR A 159 17.07 -19.52 2.75
C THR A 159 17.78 -18.75 1.64
N TYR A 160 17.75 -17.43 1.73
CA TYR A 160 18.43 -16.55 0.79
C TYR A 160 18.99 -15.33 1.53
N GLY A 161 20.31 -15.17 1.49
CA GLY A 161 21.01 -14.25 2.36
C GLY A 161 20.82 -14.59 3.84
N ASP A 162 20.46 -13.60 4.63
CA ASP A 162 20.21 -13.70 6.07
C ASP A 162 18.72 -13.89 6.43
N LYS A 163 17.90 -14.29 5.46
CA LYS A 163 16.43 -14.38 5.61
C LYS A 163 15.91 -15.74 5.15
N LYS A 164 14.70 -16.04 5.59
CA LYS A 164 13.94 -17.19 5.11
C LYS A 164 12.66 -16.71 4.42
N TYR A 165 12.39 -17.27 3.25
CA TYR A 165 11.24 -16.95 2.43
C TYR A 165 10.44 -18.21 2.13
N PHE A 166 9.14 -18.07 1.94
CA PHE A 166 8.38 -19.11 1.27
C PHE A 166 8.93 -19.36 -0.13
N ASP A 167 8.81 -20.59 -0.59
CA ASP A 167 9.06 -20.94 -1.99
C ASP A 167 7.84 -20.60 -2.85
N PRO A 168 7.90 -19.56 -3.70
CA PRO A 168 6.74 -19.15 -4.50
C PRO A 168 6.30 -20.20 -5.53
N GLY A 169 7.19 -21.13 -5.87
CA GLY A 169 6.91 -22.26 -6.76
C GLY A 169 6.11 -23.39 -6.10
N ASN A 170 5.95 -23.37 -4.78
CA ASN A 170 5.17 -24.36 -4.05
C ASN A 170 3.67 -24.02 -4.08
N LYS A 171 2.85 -24.93 -4.61
CA LYS A 171 1.39 -24.72 -4.75
C LYS A 171 0.65 -24.67 -3.41
N ASP A 172 1.14 -25.40 -2.40
CA ASP A 172 0.56 -25.38 -1.05
C ASP A 172 0.83 -24.03 -0.39
N VAL A 173 2.01 -23.45 -0.61
CA VAL A 173 2.34 -22.07 -0.18
C VAL A 173 1.42 -21.04 -0.83
N GLN A 174 1.18 -21.14 -2.14
CA GLN A 174 0.26 -20.24 -2.84
C GLN A 174 -1.14 -20.31 -2.20
N GLN A 175 -1.65 -21.50 -1.97
CA GLN A 175 -2.97 -21.69 -1.32
C GLN A 175 -3.00 -21.19 0.13
N TYR A 176 -1.90 -21.40 0.87
CA TYR A 176 -1.76 -20.92 2.24
C TYR A 176 -1.85 -19.39 2.34
N VAL A 177 -1.13 -18.67 1.49
CA VAL A 177 -1.18 -17.20 1.44
C VAL A 177 -2.60 -16.71 1.07
N VAL A 178 -3.25 -17.36 0.11
CA VAL A 178 -4.65 -17.07 -0.25
C VAL A 178 -5.58 -17.24 0.96
N ASN A 179 -5.41 -18.31 1.74
CA ASN A 179 -6.26 -18.57 2.91
C ASN A 179 -6.09 -17.50 4.00
N ILE A 180 -4.88 -17.00 4.21
CA ILE A 180 -4.61 -15.92 5.17
C ILE A 180 -5.32 -14.63 4.73
N VAL A 181 -5.18 -14.25 3.46
CA VAL A 181 -5.86 -13.05 2.92
C VAL A 181 -7.37 -13.19 3.04
N ARG A 182 -7.91 -14.36 2.65
CA ARG A 182 -9.34 -14.65 2.77
C ARG A 182 -9.84 -14.51 4.20
N ASP A 183 -9.09 -15.03 5.19
CA ASP A 183 -9.44 -14.95 6.62
C ASP A 183 -9.53 -13.49 7.08
N VAL A 184 -8.61 -12.64 6.68
CA VAL A 184 -8.64 -11.22 7.04
C VAL A 184 -9.82 -10.51 6.40
N VAL A 185 -10.04 -10.66 5.09
CA VAL A 185 -11.15 -9.99 4.38
C VAL A 185 -12.52 -10.45 4.91
N ARG A 186 -12.64 -11.70 5.33
CA ARG A 186 -13.88 -12.24 5.92
C ARG A 186 -14.19 -11.67 7.30
N ARG A 187 -13.16 -11.48 8.14
CA ARG A 187 -13.34 -11.13 9.54
C ARG A 187 -13.26 -9.65 9.86
N TYR A 188 -12.63 -8.88 9.00
CA TYR A 188 -12.33 -7.46 9.25
C TYR A 188 -12.83 -6.57 8.11
N ASP A 189 -13.35 -5.41 8.48
CA ASP A 189 -13.84 -4.40 7.54
C ASP A 189 -12.66 -3.56 7.00
N VAL A 190 -11.76 -4.21 6.26
CA VAL A 190 -10.65 -3.54 5.61
C VAL A 190 -11.08 -2.95 4.27
N ASP A 191 -10.65 -1.72 3.96
CA ASP A 191 -10.93 -1.08 2.67
C ASP A 191 -10.11 -1.68 1.54
N ALA A 192 -8.90 -2.17 1.86
CA ALA A 192 -8.04 -2.86 0.91
C ALA A 192 -7.10 -3.86 1.57
N ILE A 193 -6.72 -4.87 0.78
CA ILE A 193 -5.49 -5.66 0.99
C ILE A 193 -4.40 -5.01 0.16
N HIS A 194 -3.23 -4.82 0.75
CA HIS A 194 -2.07 -4.21 0.10
C HIS A 194 -0.85 -5.12 0.23
N PHE A 195 -0.18 -5.39 -0.91
CA PHE A 195 1.10 -6.09 -0.92
C PHE A 195 2.22 -5.13 -1.31
N ASP A 196 3.41 -5.36 -0.74
CA ASP A 196 4.65 -4.71 -1.14
C ASP A 196 5.26 -5.34 -2.41
N ASP A 197 6.54 -5.07 -2.67
CA ASP A 197 7.26 -5.53 -3.85
C ASP A 197 8.08 -6.82 -3.61
N TYR A 198 8.00 -7.43 -2.44
CA TYR A 198 8.78 -8.62 -2.10
C TYR A 198 8.08 -9.92 -2.52
N PHE A 199 7.93 -10.12 -3.83
CA PHE A 199 7.46 -11.39 -4.39
C PHE A 199 8.61 -12.42 -4.40
N TYR A 200 9.58 -12.29 -5.28
CA TYR A 200 10.91 -12.86 -5.07
C TYR A 200 11.77 -11.82 -4.34
N PRO A 201 12.76 -12.24 -3.53
CA PRO A 201 13.61 -11.28 -2.83
C PRO A 201 14.50 -10.50 -3.78
N TYR A 202 14.92 -9.31 -3.37
CA TYR A 202 15.92 -8.54 -4.08
C TYR A 202 17.18 -9.37 -4.32
N ARG A 203 17.74 -9.25 -5.54
CA ARG A 203 18.92 -10.01 -5.91
C ARG A 203 20.11 -9.70 -5.01
N ILE A 204 20.79 -10.76 -4.57
CA ILE A 204 22.07 -10.68 -3.89
C ILE A 204 23.14 -11.03 -4.93
N ALA A 205 24.13 -10.15 -5.09
CA ALA A 205 25.21 -10.35 -6.06
C ALA A 205 25.91 -11.70 -5.83
N GLY A 206 26.01 -12.50 -6.88
CA GLY A 206 26.65 -13.82 -6.82
C GLY A 206 25.82 -14.93 -6.16
N GLN A 207 24.56 -14.65 -5.77
CA GLN A 207 23.65 -15.66 -5.25
C GLN A 207 22.44 -15.83 -6.16
N GLU A 208 22.12 -17.06 -6.52
CA GLU A 208 20.86 -17.40 -7.17
C GLU A 208 19.84 -17.80 -6.11
N PHE A 209 18.55 -17.46 -6.32
CA PHE A 209 17.48 -17.92 -5.44
C PHE A 209 17.31 -19.42 -5.60
N PRO A 210 17.34 -20.22 -4.51
CA PRO A 210 17.56 -21.68 -4.58
C PRO A 210 16.27 -22.49 -4.82
N ASP A 211 15.49 -22.14 -5.83
CA ASP A 211 14.20 -22.76 -6.19
C ASP A 211 14.28 -23.86 -7.26
N ASP A 212 15.50 -24.38 -7.56
CA ASP A 212 15.74 -25.36 -8.61
C ASP A 212 14.92 -26.65 -8.48
N LEU A 213 14.69 -27.11 -7.25
CA LEU A 213 13.93 -28.34 -7.02
C LEU A 213 12.49 -28.20 -7.53
N LYS A 214 11.82 -27.10 -7.19
CA LYS A 214 10.45 -26.82 -7.65
C LYS A 214 10.40 -26.48 -9.13
N TYR A 215 11.40 -25.78 -9.65
CA TYR A 215 11.53 -25.54 -11.08
C TYR A 215 11.63 -26.86 -11.88
N LYS A 216 12.49 -27.81 -11.45
CA LYS A 216 12.57 -29.15 -12.09
C LYS A 216 11.25 -29.90 -12.02
N GLN A 217 10.50 -29.74 -10.93
CA GLN A 217 9.23 -30.43 -10.71
C GLN A 217 8.07 -29.81 -11.51
N TYR A 218 8.02 -28.47 -11.62
CA TYR A 218 6.85 -27.72 -12.10
C TYR A 218 7.14 -26.77 -13.27
N GLY A 219 8.35 -26.73 -13.79
CA GLY A 219 8.74 -25.80 -14.85
C GLY A 219 8.06 -26.05 -16.20
N ASN A 220 7.61 -27.29 -16.46
CA ASN A 220 6.80 -27.66 -17.64
C ASN A 220 7.35 -27.14 -18.98
N GLY A 221 8.69 -27.12 -19.13
CA GLY A 221 9.37 -26.65 -20.35
C GLY A 221 9.50 -25.12 -20.46
N MET A 222 8.99 -24.35 -19.53
CA MET A 222 9.25 -22.91 -19.46
C MET A 222 10.70 -22.65 -19.10
N ASN A 223 11.28 -21.53 -19.54
CA ASN A 223 12.51 -21.03 -18.93
C ASN A 223 12.25 -20.62 -17.46
N LYS A 224 13.30 -20.57 -16.65
CA LYS A 224 13.18 -20.38 -15.20
C LYS A 224 12.56 -19.04 -14.81
N ASP A 225 12.87 -17.98 -15.53
CA ASP A 225 12.35 -16.65 -15.24
C ASP A 225 10.84 -16.54 -15.56
N ASP A 226 10.39 -17.13 -16.68
CA ASP A 226 8.97 -17.17 -17.00
C ASP A 226 8.20 -18.06 -16.02
N TRP A 227 8.81 -19.17 -15.58
CA TRP A 227 8.21 -20.00 -14.54
C TRP A 227 8.06 -19.25 -13.21
N ARG A 228 9.07 -18.50 -12.79
CA ARG A 228 9.00 -17.64 -11.59
C ARG A 228 7.87 -16.61 -11.71
N ARG A 229 7.77 -15.90 -12.85
CA ARG A 229 6.65 -14.98 -13.10
C ARG A 229 5.30 -15.67 -13.04
N SER A 230 5.17 -16.84 -13.68
CA SER A 230 3.91 -17.60 -13.67
C SER A 230 3.45 -18.00 -12.26
N ASN A 231 4.38 -18.25 -11.33
CA ASN A 231 4.06 -18.52 -9.93
C ASN A 231 3.51 -17.27 -9.22
N THR A 232 4.14 -16.11 -9.44
CA THR A 232 3.67 -14.84 -8.89
C THR A 232 2.32 -14.46 -9.49
N ASP A 233 2.14 -14.59 -10.80
CA ASP A 233 0.87 -14.34 -11.50
C ASP A 233 -0.25 -15.22 -10.95
N SER A 234 0.05 -16.50 -10.71
CA SER A 234 -0.91 -17.45 -10.15
C SER A 234 -1.44 -17.03 -8.79
N VAL A 235 -0.55 -16.68 -7.85
CA VAL A 235 -0.97 -16.27 -6.50
C VAL A 235 -1.74 -14.95 -6.52
N ILE A 236 -1.33 -13.98 -7.31
CA ILE A 236 -2.04 -12.69 -7.44
C ILE A 236 -3.46 -12.91 -7.97
N LYS A 237 -3.61 -13.71 -9.04
CA LYS A 237 -4.92 -14.07 -9.57
C LYS A 237 -5.80 -14.77 -8.54
N MET A 238 -5.26 -15.77 -7.82
CA MET A 238 -6.01 -16.50 -6.79
C MET A 238 -6.45 -15.60 -5.64
N ILE A 239 -5.60 -14.68 -5.19
CA ILE A 239 -5.91 -13.71 -4.14
C ILE A 239 -6.99 -12.74 -4.61
N SER A 240 -6.88 -12.19 -5.81
CA SER A 240 -7.90 -11.33 -6.41
C SER A 240 -9.28 -11.97 -6.36
N ILE A 241 -9.37 -13.22 -6.82
CA ILE A 241 -10.62 -13.99 -6.79
C ILE A 241 -11.12 -14.18 -5.35
N ALA A 242 -10.23 -14.56 -4.43
CA ALA A 242 -10.58 -14.79 -3.04
C ALA A 242 -11.12 -13.53 -2.34
N ILE A 243 -10.48 -12.39 -2.54
CA ILE A 243 -10.93 -11.10 -1.98
C ILE A 243 -12.34 -10.78 -2.49
N LYS A 244 -12.57 -10.85 -3.80
CA LYS A 244 -13.88 -10.50 -4.40
C LYS A 244 -14.99 -11.48 -4.05
N GLN A 245 -14.65 -12.74 -3.73
CA GLN A 245 -15.60 -13.72 -3.20
C GLN A 245 -16.06 -13.39 -1.77
N GLU A 246 -15.15 -12.90 -0.92
CA GLU A 246 -15.47 -12.56 0.47
C GLU A 246 -16.08 -11.15 0.61
N ASN A 247 -15.49 -10.15 -0.08
CA ASN A 247 -15.97 -8.76 -0.06
C ASN A 247 -15.68 -8.06 -1.39
N LYS A 248 -16.70 -7.82 -2.20
CA LYS A 248 -16.55 -7.13 -3.50
C LYS A 248 -16.03 -5.70 -3.38
N LYS A 249 -16.26 -5.02 -2.25
CA LYS A 249 -15.82 -3.64 -2.02
C LYS A 249 -14.35 -3.55 -1.60
N CYS A 250 -13.79 -4.61 -1.01
CA CYS A 250 -12.39 -4.63 -0.61
C CYS A 250 -11.49 -4.55 -1.85
N GLN A 251 -10.62 -3.56 -1.91
CA GLN A 251 -9.67 -3.38 -2.99
C GLN A 251 -8.45 -4.30 -2.80
N PHE A 252 -7.79 -4.65 -3.90
CA PHE A 252 -6.50 -5.31 -3.88
C PHE A 252 -5.47 -4.43 -4.58
N GLY A 253 -4.45 -3.98 -3.85
CA GLY A 253 -3.41 -3.10 -4.34
C GLY A 253 -2.01 -3.64 -4.14
N ILE A 254 -1.10 -3.21 -5.02
CA ILE A 254 0.32 -3.57 -4.97
C ILE A 254 1.15 -2.29 -4.98
N SER A 255 2.18 -2.23 -4.12
CA SER A 255 3.23 -1.21 -4.21
C SER A 255 4.52 -1.82 -4.78
N PRO A 256 4.64 -1.89 -6.11
CA PRO A 256 5.80 -2.48 -6.76
C PRO A 256 7.02 -1.56 -6.65
N PHE A 257 8.21 -2.11 -6.87
CA PHE A 257 9.40 -1.33 -7.14
C PHE A 257 9.14 -0.31 -8.25
N GLY A 258 9.73 0.88 -8.18
CA GLY A 258 9.39 2.00 -9.08
C GLY A 258 9.67 1.74 -10.57
N VAL A 259 10.59 0.85 -10.90
CA VAL A 259 10.94 0.48 -12.29
C VAL A 259 10.35 -0.88 -12.63
N TRP A 260 9.38 -0.91 -13.56
CA TRP A 260 8.84 -2.18 -14.04
C TRP A 260 9.88 -2.95 -14.86
N ARG A 261 10.42 -2.32 -15.90
CA ARG A 261 11.47 -2.84 -16.78
C ARG A 261 12.20 -1.69 -17.48
N ASN A 262 13.49 -1.80 -17.76
CA ASN A 262 14.23 -0.81 -18.49
C ASN A 262 13.97 -0.92 -20.01
N ALA A 263 14.01 0.20 -20.73
CA ALA A 263 13.76 0.24 -22.17
C ALA A 263 14.83 -0.49 -23.01
N ASP A 264 16.03 -0.71 -22.49
CA ASP A 264 17.06 -1.52 -23.15
C ASP A 264 16.73 -3.02 -23.16
N LYS A 265 15.89 -3.49 -22.23
CA LYS A 265 15.36 -4.86 -22.17
C LYS A 265 14.02 -5.02 -22.86
N ASP A 266 13.21 -3.97 -22.87
CA ASP A 266 11.91 -3.94 -23.57
C ASP A 266 11.70 -2.55 -24.21
N PRO A 267 12.08 -2.38 -25.47
CA PRO A 267 11.95 -1.08 -26.15
C PRO A 267 10.52 -0.59 -26.32
N VAL A 268 9.54 -1.47 -26.22
CA VAL A 268 8.12 -1.14 -26.42
C VAL A 268 7.46 -0.70 -25.10
N ASN A 269 7.64 -1.48 -24.03
CA ASN A 269 6.93 -1.25 -22.77
C ASN A 269 7.85 -0.74 -21.65
N GLY A 270 9.18 -0.87 -21.78
CA GLY A 270 10.11 -0.46 -20.74
C GLY A 270 10.21 1.05 -20.55
N SER A 271 10.52 1.49 -19.34
CA SER A 271 10.79 2.89 -19.03
C SER A 271 12.19 3.31 -19.48
N LYS A 272 12.37 4.60 -19.82
CA LYS A 272 13.68 5.20 -20.15
C LYS A 272 14.54 5.37 -18.90
N THR A 273 14.81 4.26 -18.23
CA THR A 273 15.59 4.16 -16.99
C THR A 273 16.77 3.21 -17.16
N ARG A 274 17.65 3.18 -16.14
CA ARG A 274 18.78 2.26 -16.00
C ARG A 274 18.81 1.68 -14.60
N GLY A 275 17.62 1.29 -14.10
CA GLY A 275 17.49 0.67 -12.77
C GLY A 275 18.28 -0.63 -12.69
N GLY A 276 19.07 -0.79 -11.64
CA GLY A 276 19.78 -2.05 -11.37
C GLY A 276 18.88 -3.17 -10.85
N GLN A 277 17.64 -2.84 -10.51
CA GLN A 277 16.57 -3.73 -10.08
C GLN A 277 15.30 -3.39 -10.83
N THR A 278 14.51 -4.39 -11.21
CA THR A 278 13.24 -4.21 -11.89
C THR A 278 12.19 -5.21 -11.39
N ASN A 279 10.91 -4.88 -11.56
CA ASN A 279 9.84 -5.83 -11.19
C ASN A 279 9.87 -7.08 -12.06
N TYR A 280 9.95 -6.90 -13.38
CA TYR A 280 9.77 -7.98 -14.34
C TYR A 280 10.93 -8.96 -14.37
N ASP A 281 12.18 -8.44 -14.45
CA ASP A 281 13.37 -9.27 -14.64
C ASP A 281 13.99 -9.76 -13.32
N ASP A 282 13.78 -9.04 -12.20
CA ASP A 282 14.47 -9.32 -10.94
C ASP A 282 13.54 -9.82 -9.83
N LEU A 283 12.34 -9.24 -9.72
CA LEU A 283 11.34 -9.62 -8.73
C LEU A 283 10.29 -10.59 -9.29
N TYR A 284 10.37 -10.91 -10.57
CA TYR A 284 9.47 -11.81 -11.29
C TYR A 284 7.99 -11.46 -11.11
N ALA A 285 7.70 -10.15 -11.15
CA ALA A 285 6.39 -9.57 -10.95
C ALA A 285 5.94 -8.83 -12.21
N ASP A 286 4.98 -9.39 -12.95
CA ASP A 286 4.43 -8.76 -14.15
C ASP A 286 3.22 -7.88 -13.80
N ILE A 287 3.53 -6.71 -13.23
CA ILE A 287 2.53 -5.73 -12.79
C ILE A 287 1.60 -5.30 -13.94
N LEU A 288 2.14 -5.17 -15.16
CA LEU A 288 1.34 -4.76 -16.32
C LEU A 288 0.29 -5.81 -16.67
N LEU A 289 0.66 -7.09 -16.63
CA LEU A 289 -0.29 -8.19 -16.81
C LEU A 289 -1.41 -8.13 -15.76
N TRP A 290 -1.06 -7.89 -14.48
CA TRP A 290 -2.05 -7.87 -13.40
C TRP A 290 -3.05 -6.72 -13.54
N LEU A 291 -2.57 -5.54 -13.97
CA LEU A 291 -3.40 -4.38 -14.29
C LEU A 291 -4.32 -4.65 -15.48
N GLN A 292 -3.77 -5.16 -16.58
CA GLN A 292 -4.52 -5.48 -17.81
C GLN A 292 -5.60 -6.55 -17.59
N LYS A 293 -5.31 -7.55 -16.75
CA LYS A 293 -6.27 -8.63 -16.41
C LYS A 293 -7.26 -8.20 -15.32
N GLY A 294 -7.11 -7.02 -14.73
CA GLY A 294 -7.96 -6.57 -13.63
C GLY A 294 -7.81 -7.40 -12.36
N TRP A 295 -6.64 -8.04 -12.16
CA TRP A 295 -6.38 -8.82 -10.93
C TRP A 295 -6.05 -7.91 -9.74
N ILE A 296 -5.64 -6.69 -9.99
CA ILE A 296 -5.44 -5.66 -8.96
C ILE A 296 -6.29 -4.43 -9.26
N ASP A 297 -6.78 -3.78 -8.22
CA ASP A 297 -7.64 -2.59 -8.31
C ASP A 297 -6.85 -1.30 -8.36
N TYR A 298 -5.65 -1.29 -7.77
CA TYR A 298 -4.74 -0.15 -7.84
C TYR A 298 -3.27 -0.57 -7.79
N VAL A 299 -2.41 0.32 -8.26
CA VAL A 299 -0.96 0.21 -8.17
C VAL A 299 -0.39 1.42 -7.45
N ALA A 300 0.64 1.20 -6.61
CA ALA A 300 1.32 2.27 -5.85
C ALA A 300 2.84 2.18 -6.04
N PRO A 301 3.40 2.46 -7.25
CA PRO A 301 4.82 2.30 -7.52
C PRO A 301 5.68 3.19 -6.62
N GLN A 302 6.75 2.64 -6.09
CA GLN A 302 7.66 3.29 -5.14
C GLN A 302 8.67 4.18 -5.89
N LEU A 303 8.32 5.44 -6.12
CA LEU A 303 9.17 6.41 -6.81
C LEU A 303 10.00 7.22 -5.80
N TYR A 304 10.99 6.57 -5.17
CA TYR A 304 11.80 7.14 -4.09
C TYR A 304 13.06 7.85 -4.58
N TRP A 305 13.04 8.37 -5.81
CA TRP A 305 14.13 9.13 -6.44
C TRP A 305 13.72 10.58 -6.69
N GLU A 306 14.70 11.46 -6.69
CA GLU A 306 14.55 12.88 -7.03
C GLU A 306 14.34 13.11 -8.53
N PHE A 307 13.91 14.31 -8.89
CA PHE A 307 13.94 14.78 -10.27
C PHE A 307 15.37 14.71 -10.81
N GLY A 308 15.54 14.28 -12.06
CA GLY A 308 16.83 14.18 -12.72
C GLY A 308 17.76 13.10 -12.18
N HIS A 309 17.28 12.16 -11.35
CA HIS A 309 18.09 11.04 -10.86
C HIS A 309 18.67 10.23 -12.03
N LYS A 310 19.99 9.94 -12.01
CA LYS A 310 20.72 9.38 -13.17
C LYS A 310 20.17 8.05 -13.69
N ALA A 311 19.72 7.17 -12.81
CA ALA A 311 19.26 5.83 -13.18
C ALA A 311 17.73 5.73 -13.28
N ALA A 312 17.00 6.46 -12.45
CA ALA A 312 15.54 6.36 -12.34
C ALA A 312 14.95 7.75 -12.02
N PRO A 313 14.92 8.70 -12.97
CA PRO A 313 14.37 10.03 -12.72
C PRO A 313 12.88 9.96 -12.35
N TYR A 314 12.49 10.70 -11.32
CA TYR A 314 11.10 10.74 -10.85
C TYR A 314 10.12 11.08 -11.99
N GLU A 315 10.39 12.11 -12.74
CA GLU A 315 9.54 12.60 -13.83
C GLU A 315 9.37 11.58 -14.97
N VAL A 316 10.42 10.80 -15.26
CA VAL A 316 10.36 9.74 -16.28
C VAL A 316 9.47 8.59 -15.83
N LEU A 317 9.60 8.20 -14.57
CA LEU A 317 8.78 7.12 -14.01
C LEU A 317 7.33 7.56 -13.79
N LEU A 318 7.10 8.79 -13.36
CA LEU A 318 5.75 9.34 -13.21
C LEU A 318 4.98 9.33 -14.53
N ASP A 319 5.60 9.84 -15.61
CA ASP A 319 5.03 9.81 -16.96
C ASP A 319 4.80 8.37 -17.45
N TRP A 320 5.74 7.48 -17.18
CA TRP A 320 5.63 6.08 -17.58
C TRP A 320 4.46 5.37 -16.88
N TRP A 321 4.34 5.48 -15.55
CA TRP A 321 3.24 4.86 -14.80
C TRP A 321 1.88 5.44 -15.16
N SER A 322 1.80 6.73 -15.48
CA SER A 322 0.55 7.34 -15.91
C SER A 322 0.00 6.74 -17.21
N LYS A 323 0.89 6.27 -18.08
CA LYS A 323 0.56 5.63 -19.36
C LYS A 323 0.30 4.13 -19.25
N HIS A 324 0.73 3.50 -18.15
CA HIS A 324 0.69 2.05 -17.95
C HIS A 324 -0.20 1.62 -16.76
N SER A 325 -1.11 2.47 -16.32
CA SER A 325 -2.10 2.13 -15.27
C SER A 325 -3.32 1.35 -15.79
N TYR A 326 -3.51 1.30 -17.10
CA TYR A 326 -4.61 0.56 -17.77
C TYR A 326 -6.00 0.85 -17.19
N GLY A 327 -6.28 2.12 -16.84
CA GLY A 327 -7.55 2.55 -16.26
C GLY A 327 -7.75 2.21 -14.79
N LYS A 328 -6.77 1.58 -14.14
CA LYS A 328 -6.77 1.35 -12.70
C LYS A 328 -6.22 2.56 -11.94
N ASN A 329 -6.59 2.69 -10.67
CA ASN A 329 -6.05 3.75 -9.83
C ASN A 329 -4.52 3.59 -9.70
N CYS A 330 -3.80 4.69 -9.93
CA CYS A 330 -2.35 4.77 -9.75
C CYS A 330 -2.03 5.82 -8.68
N TYR A 331 -1.42 5.37 -7.58
CA TYR A 331 -0.98 6.20 -6.46
C TYR A 331 0.54 6.21 -6.40
N ILE A 332 1.17 7.38 -6.37
CA ILE A 332 2.63 7.44 -6.38
C ILE A 332 3.20 7.28 -4.98
N GLY A 333 4.06 6.28 -4.79
CA GLY A 333 4.83 6.10 -3.57
C GLY A 333 5.94 7.16 -3.47
N LEU A 334 5.94 7.95 -2.40
CA LEU A 334 6.90 9.02 -2.15
C LEU A 334 7.75 8.73 -0.92
N GLY A 335 9.09 8.77 -1.09
CA GLY A 335 10.05 8.47 -0.02
C GLY A 335 10.38 9.66 0.86
N ILE A 336 9.50 10.02 1.77
CA ILE A 336 9.71 11.16 2.70
C ILE A 336 10.95 10.97 3.61
N TYR A 337 11.34 9.73 3.89
CA TYR A 337 12.56 9.39 4.65
C TYR A 337 13.86 9.86 3.97
N ARG A 338 13.78 10.23 2.69
CA ARG A 338 14.90 10.76 1.91
C ARG A 338 15.27 12.18 2.31
N ALA A 339 14.42 12.89 3.07
CA ALA A 339 14.68 14.25 3.52
C ALA A 339 16.11 14.40 4.08
N GLY A 340 16.87 15.33 3.53
CA GLY A 340 18.25 15.59 3.95
C GLY A 340 19.33 14.62 3.45
N SER A 341 18.97 13.52 2.76
CA SER A 341 19.90 12.45 2.38
C SER A 341 20.95 12.86 1.32
N ASN A 342 20.61 13.79 0.44
CA ASN A 342 21.52 14.39 -0.55
C ASN A 342 21.10 15.83 -0.85
N GLU A 343 21.76 16.50 -1.78
CA GLU A 343 21.50 17.91 -2.14
C GLU A 343 20.05 18.12 -2.60
N ALA A 344 19.53 17.27 -3.49
CA ALA A 344 18.15 17.36 -3.98
C ALA A 344 17.12 17.19 -2.85
N TRP A 345 17.38 16.29 -1.91
CA TRP A 345 16.48 16.03 -0.76
C TRP A 345 16.66 17.00 0.41
N ARG A 346 17.67 17.89 0.40
CA ARG A 346 17.75 19.07 1.29
C ARG A 346 16.91 20.23 0.77
N ASP A 347 16.60 20.24 -0.51
CA ASP A 347 15.70 21.23 -1.10
C ASP A 347 14.27 21.06 -0.54
N LYS A 348 13.81 22.06 0.21
CA LYS A 348 12.46 22.06 0.83
C LYS A 348 11.35 21.99 -0.20
N THR A 349 11.61 22.39 -1.46
CA THR A 349 10.65 22.37 -2.55
C THR A 349 10.57 21.02 -3.27
N GLN A 350 11.47 20.07 -2.96
CA GLN A 350 11.52 18.78 -3.64
C GLN A 350 10.18 18.03 -3.53
N LEU A 351 9.68 17.78 -2.33
CA LEU A 351 8.40 17.11 -2.12
C LEU A 351 7.21 17.91 -2.68
N PRO A 352 7.06 19.22 -2.41
CA PRO A 352 6.08 20.08 -3.07
C PRO A 352 6.04 19.93 -4.58
N ARG A 353 7.15 20.04 -5.27
CA ARG A 353 7.23 19.89 -6.74
C ARG A 353 6.80 18.48 -7.19
N MET A 354 7.13 17.44 -6.44
CA MET A 354 6.68 16.08 -6.75
C MET A 354 5.15 15.96 -6.66
N ILE A 355 4.54 16.56 -5.65
CA ILE A 355 3.07 16.59 -5.49
C ILE A 355 2.41 17.39 -6.62
N GLU A 356 2.95 18.54 -6.96
CA GLU A 356 2.44 19.34 -8.09
C GLU A 356 2.54 18.56 -9.41
N ALA A 357 3.68 17.92 -9.67
CA ALA A 357 3.89 17.12 -10.87
C ALA A 357 2.88 15.97 -10.97
N LEU A 358 2.68 15.20 -9.90
CA LEU A 358 1.74 14.08 -9.92
C LEU A 358 0.28 14.55 -10.11
N ARG A 359 -0.13 15.69 -9.52
CA ARG A 359 -1.47 16.27 -9.69
C ARG A 359 -1.73 16.75 -11.11
N ASN A 360 -0.68 17.19 -11.81
CA ASN A 360 -0.74 17.64 -13.20
C ASN A 360 -0.56 16.49 -14.20
N THR A 361 -0.28 15.28 -13.74
CA THR A 361 -0.08 14.10 -14.58
C THR A 361 -1.39 13.33 -14.73
N PRO A 362 -1.88 13.07 -15.96
CA PRO A 362 -3.08 12.26 -16.18
C PRO A 362 -2.98 10.88 -15.54
N ASN A 363 -4.11 10.27 -15.21
CA ASN A 363 -4.21 8.90 -14.67
C ASN A 363 -3.46 8.66 -13.35
N ILE A 364 -3.11 9.72 -12.62
CA ILE A 364 -2.60 9.63 -11.24
C ILE A 364 -3.69 10.15 -10.30
N GLN A 365 -4.08 9.33 -9.31
CA GLN A 365 -5.20 9.63 -8.41
C GLN A 365 -4.76 9.82 -6.95
N GLY A 366 -3.47 10.01 -6.70
CA GLY A 366 -2.99 10.30 -5.36
C GLY A 366 -1.58 9.81 -5.06
N MET A 367 -1.26 9.74 -3.79
CA MET A 367 0.08 9.40 -3.31
C MET A 367 0.04 8.64 -1.99
N ILE A 368 1.11 7.89 -1.72
CA ILE A 368 1.35 7.21 -0.45
C ILE A 368 2.77 7.54 0.02
N PHE A 369 2.93 8.00 1.26
CA PHE A 369 4.22 8.40 1.81
C PHE A 369 4.88 7.27 2.60
N PHE A 370 6.14 6.98 2.34
CA PHE A 370 6.94 6.05 3.13
C PHE A 370 7.92 6.80 4.00
N SER A 371 7.76 6.77 5.31
CA SER A 371 6.74 6.15 6.14
C SER A 371 6.33 7.08 7.30
N SER A 372 5.41 6.63 8.14
CA SER A 372 4.82 7.40 9.24
C SER A 372 5.85 8.08 10.13
N LYS A 373 6.86 7.35 10.63
CA LYS A 373 7.93 7.89 11.48
C LYS A 373 8.70 9.05 10.86
N SER A 374 8.76 9.09 9.53
CA SER A 374 9.47 10.17 8.84
C SER A 374 8.79 11.54 9.00
N PHE A 375 7.54 11.57 9.46
CA PHE A 375 6.81 12.80 9.76
C PHE A 375 7.07 13.35 11.16
N ASP A 376 7.60 12.56 12.09
CA ASP A 376 7.70 12.93 13.52
C ASP A 376 8.44 14.26 13.76
N ASN A 377 9.46 14.55 12.99
CA ASN A 377 10.31 15.72 13.16
C ASN A 377 10.05 16.83 12.13
N ASN A 378 8.91 16.79 11.43
CA ASN A 378 8.56 17.77 10.38
C ASN A 378 9.73 18.01 9.40
N PRO A 379 10.24 16.96 8.72
CA PRO A 379 11.43 17.05 7.90
C PRO A 379 11.27 18.12 6.81
N ASN A 380 12.24 18.99 6.66
CA ASN A 380 12.22 20.12 5.71
C ASN A 380 11.00 21.06 5.84
N GLY A 381 10.20 20.97 6.91
CA GLY A 381 8.93 21.68 7.06
C GLY A 381 7.79 21.10 6.20
N TRP A 382 7.91 19.85 5.76
CA TRP A 382 6.94 19.25 4.83
C TRP A 382 5.59 18.95 5.48
N ASN A 383 5.52 18.62 6.79
CA ASN A 383 4.22 18.46 7.46
C ASN A 383 3.41 19.77 7.40
N ASP A 384 4.06 20.91 7.68
CA ASP A 384 3.40 22.22 7.62
C ASP A 384 3.02 22.56 6.18
N SER A 385 3.90 22.27 5.23
CA SER A 385 3.63 22.48 3.79
C SER A 385 2.41 21.67 3.32
N LEU A 386 2.31 20.39 3.72
CA LEU A 386 1.14 19.58 3.41
C LEU A 386 -0.12 20.16 4.04
N ARG A 387 -0.11 20.36 5.34
CA ARG A 387 -1.27 20.83 6.12
C ARG A 387 -1.78 22.19 5.68
N LEU A 388 -0.87 23.17 5.48
CA LEU A 388 -1.23 24.57 5.23
C LEU A 388 -1.45 24.88 3.75
N ASN A 389 -0.87 24.11 2.83
CA ASN A 389 -0.90 24.40 1.40
C ASN A 389 -1.53 23.26 0.58
N TYR A 390 -0.89 22.08 0.54
CA TYR A 390 -1.25 21.04 -0.43
C TYR A 390 -2.47 20.21 -0.02
N PHE A 391 -2.70 20.01 1.27
CA PHE A 391 -3.80 19.20 1.81
C PHE A 391 -4.73 20.01 2.72
N LYS A 392 -4.68 21.31 2.61
CA LYS A 392 -5.54 22.23 3.35
C LYS A 392 -7.02 21.90 3.17
N ASP A 393 -7.41 21.63 1.95
CA ASP A 393 -8.79 21.27 1.63
C ASP A 393 -8.95 19.75 1.68
N PRO A 394 -9.97 19.21 2.38
CA PRO A 394 -10.24 17.78 2.38
C PRO A 394 -10.48 17.24 0.97
N ALA A 395 -9.99 16.05 0.68
CA ALA A 395 -10.29 15.31 -0.54
C ALA A 395 -10.88 13.94 -0.17
N PRO A 396 -11.95 13.48 -0.83
CA PRO A 396 -12.41 12.12 -0.65
C PRO A 396 -11.36 11.16 -1.26
N ALA A 397 -11.18 10.00 -0.62
CA ALA A 397 -10.38 8.94 -1.22
C ALA A 397 -11.09 8.40 -2.48
N PRO A 398 -10.35 8.03 -3.54
CA PRO A 398 -10.95 7.43 -4.73
C PRO A 398 -11.67 6.12 -4.38
N ILE A 399 -12.83 5.90 -4.99
CA ILE A 399 -13.55 4.64 -4.91
C ILE A 399 -12.94 3.67 -5.93
N ALA A 400 -13.02 2.36 -5.67
CA ALA A 400 -12.65 1.35 -6.64
C ALA A 400 -13.36 1.61 -7.97
N THR A 401 -12.61 1.64 -9.06
CA THR A 401 -13.22 1.73 -10.38
C THR A 401 -13.90 0.40 -10.67
N ASP A 402 -15.24 0.38 -10.71
CA ASP A 402 -16.02 -0.77 -11.18
C ASP A 402 -15.65 -1.04 -12.64
N THR A 403 -14.69 -1.93 -12.86
CA THR A 403 -14.40 -2.50 -14.17
C THR A 403 -14.82 -3.96 -14.12
N HIS A 404 -16.09 -4.20 -14.40
CA HIS A 404 -16.60 -5.52 -14.77
C HIS A 404 -16.55 -5.71 -16.29
#